data_a12370ea825e223a92fabd3a88cec21c
#
_entry.id   a12370ea825e223a92fabd3a88cec21c
#
_cell.length_a   1.000
_cell.length_b   1.000
_cell.length_c   1.000
_cell.angle_alpha   90.00
_cell.angle_beta   90.00
_cell.angle_gamma   90.00
#
_symmetry.space_group_name_H-M   'P 1'
#
loop_
_entity.id
_entity.type
_entity.pdbx_description
1 polymer ?
#
loop_
_entity_poly.entity_id
_entity_poly.type
_entity_poly.pdbx_seq_one_letter_code
_entity_poly.pdbx_strand_id
1 'polypeptide(L)'
;GKDTVKSIVKTYGKASDAQRSGDELQLNYSGKDYGESVYLTFKKQYDGTFILSYASGRFPQDKVEVDKSYKSDWTKEQFDALNKGDYADPSNGTKLEDVVKDHPKASDADYTISTVREDEFKKELTVFL
;
A
#
# COMPACT_ATOMS: atom_id res chain seq x y z
N GLY A 1 -17.04 6.15 -4.30
CA GLY A 1 -17.28 4.99 -3.50
C GLY A 1 -18.75 4.79 -3.15
N LYS A 2 -19.15 3.54 -3.01
CA LYS A 2 -20.54 3.17 -2.70
C LYS A 2 -20.67 2.66 -1.26
N ASP A 3 -19.57 2.26 -0.66
CA ASP A 3 -19.60 1.71 0.69
C ASP A 3 -19.82 2.80 1.73
N THR A 4 -20.67 2.51 2.71
CA THR A 4 -20.92 3.38 3.84
C THR A 4 -20.20 2.88 5.08
N VAL A 5 -20.06 3.73 6.11
CA VAL A 5 -19.52 3.32 7.41
C VAL A 5 -20.28 2.11 7.94
N LYS A 6 -21.62 2.13 7.85
CA LYS A 6 -22.45 1.02 8.34
C LYS A 6 -22.14 -0.29 7.64
N SER A 7 -21.99 -0.27 6.31
CA SER A 7 -21.70 -1.49 5.54
C SER A 7 -20.31 -2.05 5.87
N ILE A 8 -19.31 -1.20 6.05
CA ILE A 8 -17.96 -1.59 6.40
C ILE A 8 -17.90 -2.19 7.82
N VAL A 9 -18.49 -1.51 8.80
CA VAL A 9 -18.50 -2.00 10.20
C VAL A 9 -19.28 -3.31 10.31
N LYS A 10 -20.38 -3.45 9.57
CA LYS A 10 -21.15 -4.69 9.55
C LYS A 10 -20.34 -5.87 9.03
N THR A 11 -19.54 -5.65 7.99
CA THR A 11 -18.75 -6.70 7.33
C THR A 11 -17.46 -7.01 8.08
N TYR A 12 -16.73 -6.00 8.52
CA TYR A 12 -15.37 -6.13 9.06
C TYR A 12 -15.27 -5.90 10.56
N GLY A 13 -16.35 -5.46 11.18
CA GLY A 13 -16.40 -5.26 12.63
C GLY A 13 -15.82 -3.91 13.06
N LYS A 14 -15.41 -3.87 14.33
CA LYS A 14 -14.93 -2.66 14.98
C LYS A 14 -13.50 -2.32 14.53
N ALA A 15 -13.29 -1.06 14.17
CA ALA A 15 -11.96 -0.57 13.80
C ALA A 15 -11.01 -0.53 15.01
N SER A 16 -9.70 -0.65 14.75
CA SER A 16 -8.66 -0.50 15.78
C SER A 16 -8.58 0.93 16.28
N ASP A 17 -8.80 1.90 15.39
CA ASP A 17 -8.83 3.33 15.71
C ASP A 17 -9.81 4.03 14.78
N ALA A 18 -10.38 5.14 15.26
CA ALA A 18 -11.32 5.95 14.49
C ALA A 18 -11.12 7.42 14.85
N GLN A 19 -11.09 8.28 13.83
CA GLN A 19 -10.98 9.73 14.01
C GLN A 19 -12.01 10.44 13.15
N ARG A 20 -12.58 11.51 13.68
CA ARG A 20 -13.50 12.37 12.95
C ARG A 20 -12.93 13.78 12.87
N SER A 21 -12.93 14.34 11.66
CA SER A 21 -12.50 15.72 11.42
C SER A 21 -13.48 16.37 10.45
N GLY A 22 -14.39 17.22 10.96
CA GLY A 22 -15.40 17.87 10.15
C GLY A 22 -16.30 16.86 9.43
N ASP A 23 -16.27 16.89 8.10
CA ASP A 23 -17.07 16.02 7.23
C ASP A 23 -16.37 14.71 6.88
N GLU A 24 -15.22 14.43 7.47
CA GLU A 24 -14.49 13.19 7.25
C GLU A 24 -14.48 12.31 8.48
N LEU A 25 -14.60 11.01 8.23
CA LEU A 25 -14.38 9.97 9.23
C LEU A 25 -13.31 9.02 8.73
N GLN A 26 -12.32 8.75 9.57
CA GLN A 26 -11.21 7.86 9.25
C GLN A 26 -11.27 6.63 10.14
N LEU A 27 -11.23 5.45 9.51
CA LEU A 27 -11.16 4.18 10.22
C LEU A 27 -9.83 3.50 9.92
N ASN A 28 -9.22 2.92 10.94
CA ASN A 28 -7.98 2.18 10.82
C ASN A 28 -8.16 0.78 11.37
N TYR A 29 -7.87 -0.23 10.55
CA TYR A 29 -7.90 -1.63 10.92
C TYR A 29 -6.46 -2.15 10.89
N SER A 30 -5.93 -2.55 12.05
CA SER A 30 -4.60 -3.14 12.14
C SER A 30 -4.70 -4.66 12.06
N GLY A 31 -3.83 -5.28 11.26
CA GLY A 31 -3.74 -6.72 11.15
C GLY A 31 -3.03 -7.37 12.34
N LYS A 32 -3.00 -8.69 12.34
CA LYS A 32 -2.34 -9.47 13.40
C LYS A 32 -0.83 -9.32 13.36
N ASP A 33 -0.27 -9.21 12.16
CA ASP A 33 1.15 -9.10 11.96
C ASP A 33 1.56 -7.64 11.76
N TYR A 34 2.77 -7.31 12.19
CA TYR A 34 3.33 -5.98 12.01
C TYR A 34 3.40 -5.62 10.54
N GLY A 35 2.90 -4.45 10.19
CA GLY A 35 2.89 -3.95 8.83
C GLY A 35 1.63 -4.24 8.04
N GLU A 36 0.69 -5.01 8.59
CA GLU A 36 -0.62 -5.20 7.98
C GLU A 36 -1.60 -4.17 8.52
N SER A 37 -2.21 -3.40 7.64
CA SER A 37 -3.21 -2.41 8.05
C SER A 37 -4.08 -2.01 6.88
N VAL A 38 -5.31 -1.58 7.19
CA VAL A 38 -6.21 -0.97 6.21
C VAL A 38 -6.69 0.36 6.77
N TYR A 39 -6.58 1.39 5.97
CA TYR A 39 -6.97 2.75 6.30
C TYR A 39 -8.08 3.19 5.35
N LEU A 40 -9.19 3.65 5.92
CA LEU A 40 -10.37 4.04 5.16
C LEU A 40 -10.78 5.47 5.53
N THR A 41 -11.08 6.29 4.54
CA THR A 41 -11.62 7.64 4.73
C THR A 41 -13.02 7.71 4.11
N PHE A 42 -13.95 8.26 4.86
CA PHE A 42 -15.34 8.47 4.47
C PHE A 42 -15.67 9.95 4.48
N LYS A 43 -16.44 10.38 3.50
CA LYS A 43 -16.96 11.76 3.45
C LYS A 43 -18.45 11.80 3.71
N LYS A 44 -18.86 12.78 4.52
CA LYS A 44 -20.28 13.02 4.83
C LYS A 44 -21.00 13.58 3.60
N GLN A 45 -22.15 13.02 3.31
CA GLN A 45 -23.04 13.46 2.24
C GLN A 45 -24.14 14.37 2.78
N TYR A 46 -24.93 14.97 1.89
CA TYR A 46 -26.02 15.87 2.27
C TYR A 46 -27.07 15.22 3.17
N ASP A 47 -27.30 13.93 2.99
CA ASP A 47 -28.27 13.16 3.79
C ASP A 47 -27.72 12.69 5.13
N GLY A 48 -26.47 13.06 5.46
CA GLY A 48 -25.82 12.69 6.70
C GLY A 48 -25.09 11.35 6.65
N THR A 49 -25.18 10.59 5.57
CA THR A 49 -24.42 9.33 5.43
C THR A 49 -22.95 9.60 5.11
N PHE A 50 -22.08 8.71 5.57
CA PHE A 50 -20.66 8.76 5.26
C PHE A 50 -20.34 7.69 4.21
N ILE A 51 -19.80 8.13 3.07
CA ILE A 51 -19.47 7.26 1.93
C ILE A 51 -17.95 7.20 1.74
N LEU A 52 -17.45 6.01 1.44
CA LEU A 52 -16.03 5.76 1.24
C LEU A 52 -15.46 6.65 0.13
N SER A 53 -14.43 7.44 0.45
CA SER A 53 -13.76 8.34 -0.48
C SER A 53 -12.31 7.94 -0.76
N TYR A 54 -11.67 7.20 0.16
CA TYR A 54 -10.29 6.77 0.01
C TYR A 54 -10.07 5.48 0.78
N ALA A 55 -9.31 4.58 0.20
CA ALA A 55 -8.88 3.36 0.85
C ALA A 55 -7.40 3.09 0.54
N SER A 56 -6.66 2.67 1.56
CA SER A 56 -5.27 2.29 1.45
C SER A 56 -5.00 1.11 2.37
N GLY A 57 -4.19 0.17 1.91
CA GLY A 57 -3.84 -0.99 2.73
C GLY A 57 -2.39 -1.39 2.53
N ARG A 58 -1.80 -1.93 3.61
CA ARG A 58 -0.50 -2.62 3.58
C ARG A 58 -0.76 -4.10 3.77
N PHE A 59 -0.14 -4.91 2.93
CA PHE A 59 -0.38 -6.35 2.87
C PHE A 59 0.92 -7.13 2.89
N PRO A 60 0.90 -8.41 3.29
CA PRO A 60 2.06 -9.27 3.18
C PRO A 60 2.53 -9.40 1.73
N GLN A 61 3.84 -9.56 1.55
CA GLN A 61 4.44 -9.79 0.25
C GLN A 61 5.39 -11.00 0.31
N ASP A 62 5.52 -11.70 -0.78
CA ASP A 62 6.39 -12.88 -0.89
C ASP A 62 7.38 -12.78 -2.07
N LYS A 63 7.47 -11.61 -2.70
CA LYS A 63 8.31 -11.39 -3.88
C LYS A 63 9.78 -11.22 -3.55
N VAL A 64 10.07 -10.71 -2.36
CA VAL A 64 11.43 -10.43 -1.90
C VAL A 64 11.59 -10.97 -0.49
N GLU A 65 12.70 -11.66 -0.21
CA GLU A 65 13.04 -12.09 1.14
C GLU A 65 13.49 -10.88 1.96
N VAL A 66 12.86 -10.67 3.13
CA VAL A 66 13.20 -9.58 4.03
C VAL A 66 14.09 -10.07 5.15
N ASP A 67 15.23 -9.43 5.33
CA ASP A 67 16.16 -9.67 6.42
C ASP A 67 16.55 -8.32 7.03
N LYS A 68 16.02 -8.03 8.21
CA LYS A 68 16.23 -6.74 8.88
C LYS A 68 17.69 -6.45 9.19
N SER A 69 18.52 -7.47 9.25
CA SER A 69 19.97 -7.30 9.50
C SER A 69 20.80 -7.12 8.22
N TYR A 70 20.16 -7.28 7.07
CA TYR A 70 20.85 -7.19 5.78
C TYR A 70 21.42 -5.79 5.56
N LYS A 71 22.67 -5.77 5.10
CA LYS A 71 23.37 -4.54 4.71
C LYS A 71 23.49 -4.50 3.20
N SER A 72 23.19 -3.37 2.60
CA SER A 72 23.24 -3.21 1.15
C SER A 72 24.68 -3.44 0.62
N ASP A 73 24.77 -4.22 -0.44
CA ASP A 73 26.01 -4.46 -1.18
C ASP A 73 25.95 -3.83 -2.59
N TRP A 74 24.99 -2.95 -2.83
CA TRP A 74 24.84 -2.26 -4.09
C TRP A 74 26.03 -1.34 -4.37
N THR A 75 26.47 -1.36 -5.64
CA THR A 75 27.45 -0.40 -6.14
C THR A 75 26.72 0.72 -6.92
N LYS A 76 27.41 1.85 -7.10
CA LYS A 76 26.88 2.94 -7.91
C LYS A 76 26.64 2.49 -9.35
N GLU A 77 27.52 1.67 -9.90
CA GLU A 77 27.39 1.14 -11.26
C GLU A 77 26.13 0.29 -11.41
N GLN A 78 25.82 -0.54 -10.42
CA GLN A 78 24.58 -1.34 -10.42
C GLN A 78 23.34 -0.46 -10.35
N PHE A 79 23.39 0.59 -9.53
CA PHE A 79 22.32 1.56 -9.43
C PHE A 79 22.11 2.30 -10.76
N ASP A 80 23.19 2.77 -11.37
CA ASP A 80 23.12 3.50 -12.63
C ASP A 80 22.63 2.65 -13.80
N ALA A 81 22.77 1.32 -13.70
CA ALA A 81 22.30 0.39 -14.72
C ALA A 81 20.78 0.12 -14.64
N LEU A 82 20.11 0.55 -13.58
CA LEU A 82 18.68 0.38 -13.46
C LEU A 82 17.94 1.29 -14.44
N ASN A 83 16.91 0.73 -15.08
CA ASN A 83 16.01 1.48 -15.93
C ASN A 83 14.73 1.79 -15.18
N LYS A 84 14.45 3.06 -15.04
CA LYS A 84 13.14 3.52 -14.57
C LYS A 84 12.18 3.46 -15.73
N GLY A 85 11.08 2.77 -15.58
CA GLY A 85 10.06 2.74 -16.63
C GLY A 85 9.41 4.11 -16.86
N ASP A 86 8.79 4.28 -18.00
CA ASP A 86 8.04 5.50 -18.29
C ASP A 86 6.82 5.60 -17.38
N TYR A 87 6.45 6.82 -17.02
CA TYR A 87 5.29 7.05 -16.15
C TYR A 87 4.00 6.45 -16.75
N ALA A 88 3.79 6.62 -18.04
CA ALA A 88 2.59 6.13 -18.73
C ALA A 88 2.65 4.63 -19.05
N ASP A 89 3.87 4.08 -19.26
CA ASP A 89 4.09 2.66 -19.57
C ASP A 89 5.37 2.19 -18.90
N PRO A 90 5.29 1.69 -17.66
CA PRO A 90 6.48 1.25 -16.92
C PRO A 90 7.03 -0.10 -17.38
N SER A 91 6.43 -0.75 -18.37
CA SER A 91 6.85 -2.08 -18.82
C SER A 91 8.30 -2.14 -19.35
N ASN A 92 8.87 -0.99 -19.75
CA ASN A 92 10.27 -0.89 -20.21
C ASN A 92 11.27 -0.68 -19.06
N GLY A 93 10.80 -0.64 -17.81
CA GLY A 93 11.68 -0.55 -16.66
C GLY A 93 12.35 -1.89 -16.31
N THR A 94 13.38 -1.82 -15.48
CA THR A 94 14.02 -3.01 -14.93
C THR A 94 13.01 -3.85 -14.15
N LYS A 95 12.96 -5.15 -14.41
CA LYS A 95 12.00 -6.05 -13.75
C LYS A 95 12.49 -6.44 -12.36
N LEU A 96 11.55 -6.57 -11.43
CA LEU A 96 11.84 -7.02 -10.06
C LEU A 96 12.58 -8.36 -10.04
N GLU A 97 12.17 -9.31 -10.86
CA GLU A 97 12.79 -10.64 -10.94
C GLU A 97 14.28 -10.57 -11.30
N ASP A 98 14.68 -9.62 -12.13
CA ASP A 98 16.09 -9.42 -12.47
C ASP A 98 16.88 -8.82 -11.32
N VAL A 99 16.27 -7.90 -10.57
CA VAL A 99 16.89 -7.31 -9.37
C VAL A 99 17.07 -8.38 -8.28
N VAL A 100 16.04 -9.18 -8.03
CA VAL A 100 16.04 -10.23 -7.00
C VAL A 100 17.06 -11.32 -7.32
N LYS A 101 17.30 -11.58 -8.59
CA LYS A 101 18.31 -12.56 -9.02
C LYS A 101 19.73 -12.19 -8.51
N ASP A 102 20.08 -10.92 -8.59
CA ASP A 102 21.38 -10.42 -8.16
C ASP A 102 21.38 -9.99 -6.68
N HIS A 103 20.23 -9.55 -6.19
CA HIS A 103 20.05 -9.05 -4.82
C HIS A 103 18.83 -9.71 -4.18
N PRO A 104 18.94 -10.97 -3.72
CA PRO A 104 17.80 -11.75 -3.27
C PRO A 104 17.19 -11.30 -1.94
N LYS A 105 17.92 -10.52 -1.16
CA LYS A 105 17.48 -10.05 0.15
C LYS A 105 17.31 -8.54 0.18
N ALA A 106 16.32 -8.09 0.95
CA ALA A 106 16.09 -6.68 1.24
C ALA A 106 16.08 -6.46 2.74
N SER A 107 16.43 -5.25 3.18
CA SER A 107 16.31 -4.90 4.60
C SER A 107 14.85 -4.68 5.00
N ASP A 108 14.00 -4.27 4.08
CA ASP A 108 12.57 -4.11 4.28
C ASP A 108 11.84 -4.13 2.94
N ALA A 109 10.54 -4.42 2.98
CA ALA A 109 9.67 -4.34 1.81
C ALA A 109 8.23 -4.07 2.25
N ASP A 110 7.55 -3.15 1.55
CA ASP A 110 6.16 -2.80 1.80
C ASP A 110 5.33 -3.00 0.54
N TYR A 111 4.22 -3.73 0.66
CA TYR A 111 3.24 -3.88 -0.41
C TYR A 111 1.99 -3.08 -0.03
N THR A 112 1.65 -2.09 -0.85
CA THR A 112 0.51 -1.22 -0.61
C THR A 112 -0.44 -1.21 -1.80
N ILE A 113 -1.73 -1.13 -1.48
CA ILE A 113 -2.79 -0.92 -2.46
C ILE A 113 -3.55 0.32 -2.01
N SER A 114 -3.72 1.29 -2.93
CA SER A 114 -4.44 2.52 -2.62
C SER A 114 -5.35 2.92 -3.77
N THR A 115 -6.41 3.68 -3.45
CA THR A 115 -7.31 4.22 -4.46
C THR A 115 -6.66 5.42 -5.14
N VAL A 116 -6.76 5.48 -6.47
CA VAL A 116 -6.30 6.61 -7.28
C VAL A 116 -7.51 7.39 -7.78
N ARG A 117 -8.50 6.65 -8.29
CA ARG A 117 -9.80 7.16 -8.75
C ARG A 117 -10.87 6.19 -8.32
N GLU A 118 -12.13 6.50 -8.64
CA GLU A 118 -13.31 5.76 -8.21
C GLU A 118 -13.17 4.23 -8.36
N ASP A 119 -12.65 3.76 -9.49
CA ASP A 119 -12.50 2.32 -9.80
C ASP A 119 -11.04 1.90 -10.04
N GLU A 120 -10.09 2.77 -9.75
CA GLU A 120 -8.67 2.51 -9.95
C GLU A 120 -7.92 2.36 -8.65
N PHE A 121 -7.11 1.31 -8.57
CA PHE A 121 -6.21 1.07 -7.44
C PHE A 121 -4.77 1.12 -7.92
N LYS A 122 -3.92 1.75 -7.13
CA LYS A 122 -2.48 1.74 -7.32
C LYS A 122 -1.88 0.67 -6.42
N LYS A 123 -1.14 -0.26 -7.02
CA LYS A 123 -0.43 -1.32 -6.30
C LYS A 123 1.05 -1.04 -6.38
N GLU A 124 1.70 -0.95 -5.23
CA GLU A 124 3.13 -0.70 -5.15
C GLU A 124 3.82 -1.67 -4.22
N LEU A 125 4.94 -2.19 -4.67
CA LEU A 125 5.90 -2.87 -3.82
C LEU A 125 7.13 -1.98 -3.70
N THR A 126 7.41 -1.51 -2.49
CA THR A 126 8.59 -0.72 -2.18
C THR A 126 9.59 -1.63 -1.50
N VAL A 127 10.79 -1.69 -2.04
CA VAL A 127 11.85 -2.58 -1.56
C VAL A 127 13.05 -1.73 -1.14
N PHE A 128 13.56 -1.99 0.05
CA PHE A 128 14.73 -1.30 0.63
C PHE A 128 15.93 -2.25 0.59
N LEU A 129 16.82 -1.99 -0.32
CA LEU A 129 18.00 -2.83 -0.57
C LEU A 129 19.28 -2.24 0.02
#